data_a1dd026f3a380fd64162de24328d5b0a
#
_entry.id   a1dd026f3a380fd64162de24328d5b0a
#
_cell.length_a   1.000
_cell.length_b   1.000
_cell.length_c   1.000
_cell.angle_alpha   90.00
_cell.angle_beta   90.00
_cell.angle_gamma   90.00
#
_symmetry.space_group_name_H-M   'P 1'
#
loop_
_entity.id
_entity.type
_entity.pdbx_description
1 polymer ?
#
loop_
_entity_poly.entity_id
_entity_poly.type
_entity_poly.pdbx_seq_one_letter_code
_entity_poly.pdbx_strand_id
1 'polypeptide(L)'
;MKRILLAAIASIICFSGFAQNNENQATLDLPEVYRDKNVVFWKLDDHTWIGSGNRVSSETLYLIEGEDKAVLIDAGTNIPKLDKIVKRITKKPISLLLTHGHGDHVGAAGCFDELWMNTADKGMLRNYSGTIHHIENGQRFDLGGRVLEAFYTPGHTSGSVTFLEVGTDKGYSGDAYGSTNLLVNTDLEVILNTCEESLKFYKEKGYKYFYPGHYWGNNLETIERIEEIKQITEDVLAGKVDGESTGRSMGLNRIVRQGEFRFNYSDRTIAQQRFNYQYEAVAAEDFDENIFKLVGKDFTVITAGENPNSMVASWGGVGIMFNKPVTWNFLRANRYTLEKMRETGTFTMCYFPDQYKGDIMQFGTKSGRNTDKMAQTKLTPMATPDGYPAYAEAKIIIECKLIAASTVSKDEFYTEEAKTFLQEGFDDAKDWHKLVYGEITKIYIKK
;
A
#
# COMPACT_ATOMS: atom_id res chain seq x y z
N MET A 1 43.82 -58.56 -15.86
CA MET A 1 44.55 -57.45 -15.22
C MET A 1 44.76 -56.35 -16.25
N LYS A 2 43.88 -55.37 -16.38
CA LYS A 2 44.08 -54.23 -17.27
C LYS A 2 44.11 -52.97 -16.41
N ARG A 3 45.23 -52.28 -16.41
CA ARG A 3 45.42 -50.96 -15.79
C ARG A 3 44.75 -49.93 -16.69
N ILE A 4 43.85 -49.16 -16.13
CA ILE A 4 43.28 -47.97 -16.76
C ILE A 4 44.07 -46.78 -16.29
N LEU A 5 44.70 -46.09 -17.23
CA LEU A 5 45.44 -44.87 -17.09
C LEU A 5 44.47 -43.73 -17.09
N LEU A 6 44.36 -42.99 -15.98
CA LEU A 6 43.63 -41.69 -15.95
C LEU A 6 44.59 -40.61 -16.46
N ALA A 7 44.28 -40.06 -17.61
CA ALA A 7 44.89 -38.85 -18.12
C ALA A 7 44.20 -37.61 -17.53
N ALA A 8 44.90 -36.83 -16.71
CA ALA A 8 44.44 -35.54 -16.23
C ALA A 8 44.63 -34.50 -17.36
N ILE A 9 43.52 -34.01 -17.90
CA ILE A 9 43.52 -32.86 -18.80
C ILE A 9 43.48 -31.60 -17.93
N ALA A 10 44.59 -30.90 -17.83
CA ALA A 10 44.67 -29.58 -17.27
C ALA A 10 44.12 -28.59 -18.30
N SER A 11 42.92 -28.11 -18.08
CA SER A 11 42.33 -26.99 -18.84
C SER A 11 43.04 -25.70 -18.41
N ILE A 12 43.91 -25.19 -19.25
CA ILE A 12 44.42 -23.82 -19.16
C ILE A 12 43.25 -22.89 -19.50
N ILE A 13 42.68 -22.26 -18.46
CA ILE A 13 41.73 -21.16 -18.64
C ILE A 13 42.59 -19.93 -18.98
N CYS A 14 42.67 -19.62 -20.28
CA CYS A 14 43.10 -18.31 -20.75
C CYS A 14 42.13 -17.26 -20.21
N PHE A 15 42.54 -16.46 -19.24
CA PHE A 15 41.92 -15.19 -18.95
C PHE A 15 42.16 -14.26 -20.13
N SER A 16 41.35 -14.37 -21.19
CA SER A 16 41.15 -13.28 -22.11
C SER A 16 40.40 -12.20 -21.33
N GLY A 17 41.03 -11.03 -21.13
CA GLY A 17 40.41 -9.85 -20.55
C GLY A 17 39.17 -9.51 -21.38
N PHE A 18 38.02 -9.89 -20.88
CA PHE A 18 36.76 -9.34 -21.37
C PHE A 18 36.79 -7.86 -21.04
N ALA A 19 36.81 -7.02 -22.08
CA ALA A 19 36.36 -5.66 -21.96
C ALA A 19 34.99 -5.74 -21.25
N GLN A 20 34.86 -5.08 -20.10
CA GLN A 20 33.59 -4.94 -19.39
C GLN A 20 32.65 -4.26 -20.38
N ASN A 21 31.82 -5.07 -21.04
CA ASN A 21 30.66 -4.55 -21.76
C ASN A 21 29.82 -3.87 -20.69
N ASN A 22 29.40 -2.65 -20.93
CA ASN A 22 28.52 -1.87 -20.07
C ASN A 22 27.10 -2.48 -20.16
N GLU A 23 26.89 -3.67 -19.54
CA GLU A 23 25.64 -4.41 -19.56
C GLU A 23 24.47 -3.61 -18.97
N ASN A 24 24.78 -2.57 -18.20
CA ASN A 24 23.80 -1.70 -17.54
C ASN A 24 23.35 -0.52 -18.43
N GLN A 25 23.98 -0.29 -19.56
CA GLN A 25 23.67 0.86 -20.42
C GLN A 25 22.69 0.42 -21.53
N ALA A 26 21.64 1.21 -21.74
CA ALA A 26 20.72 0.98 -22.85
C ALA A 26 21.46 1.02 -24.18
N THR A 27 20.94 0.27 -25.17
CA THR A 27 21.34 0.34 -26.56
C THR A 27 20.12 0.71 -27.37
N LEU A 28 20.05 1.97 -27.81
CA LEU A 28 18.92 2.49 -28.58
C LEU A 28 19.27 2.53 -30.06
N ASP A 29 18.31 2.19 -30.91
CA ASP A 29 18.42 2.38 -32.38
C ASP A 29 18.10 3.83 -32.75
N LEU A 30 18.91 4.75 -32.25
CA LEU A 30 18.81 6.19 -32.43
C LEU A 30 20.18 6.80 -32.72
N PRO A 31 20.27 7.95 -33.44
CA PRO A 31 21.52 8.64 -33.68
C PRO A 31 22.23 9.01 -32.38
N GLU A 32 23.42 8.48 -32.16
CA GLU A 32 24.27 8.83 -31.03
C GLU A 32 24.89 10.22 -31.25
N VAL A 33 24.79 11.08 -30.22
CA VAL A 33 25.35 12.47 -30.28
C VAL A 33 26.49 12.68 -29.29
N TYR A 34 26.57 11.86 -28.25
CA TYR A 34 27.66 11.91 -27.28
C TYR A 34 27.84 10.53 -26.62
N ARG A 35 29.09 10.14 -26.37
CA ARG A 35 29.46 8.97 -25.60
C ARG A 35 30.77 9.19 -24.82
N ASP A 36 30.76 8.80 -23.58
CA ASP A 36 31.97 8.51 -22.81
C ASP A 36 31.78 7.25 -21.93
N LYS A 37 32.70 7.00 -21.03
CA LYS A 37 32.65 5.83 -20.14
C LYS A 37 31.52 5.87 -19.10
N ASN A 38 30.84 6.99 -18.89
CA ASN A 38 29.83 7.18 -17.83
C ASN A 38 28.43 7.35 -18.40
N VAL A 39 28.26 7.91 -19.58
CA VAL A 39 26.96 8.22 -20.18
C VAL A 39 27.02 8.22 -21.71
N VAL A 40 25.92 7.84 -22.32
CA VAL A 40 25.67 8.04 -23.75
C VAL A 40 24.41 8.86 -23.93
N PHE A 41 24.40 9.74 -24.95
CA PHE A 41 23.21 10.48 -25.36
C PHE A 41 22.88 10.17 -26.81
N TRP A 42 21.60 9.88 -27.06
CA TRP A 42 21.02 9.70 -28.38
C TRP A 42 20.04 10.83 -28.68
N LYS A 43 19.90 11.19 -29.95
CA LYS A 43 18.90 12.11 -30.42
C LYS A 43 17.57 11.39 -30.62
N LEU A 44 16.53 11.77 -29.86
CA LEU A 44 15.18 11.25 -30.03
C LEU A 44 14.43 12.00 -31.13
N ASP A 45 14.50 13.34 -31.08
CA ASP A 45 14.01 14.27 -32.09
C ASP A 45 14.94 15.49 -32.20
N ASP A 46 14.57 16.52 -32.96
CA ASP A 46 15.44 17.66 -33.18
C ASP A 46 15.78 18.44 -31.90
N HIS A 47 14.97 18.34 -30.87
CA HIS A 47 15.07 19.11 -29.63
C HIS A 47 14.93 18.24 -28.35
N THR A 48 15.06 16.93 -28.50
CA THR A 48 14.99 16.00 -27.35
C THR A 48 16.07 14.93 -27.47
N TRP A 49 16.78 14.69 -26.36
CA TRP A 49 17.83 13.67 -26.30
C TRP A 49 17.57 12.75 -25.08
N ILE A 50 17.88 11.48 -25.26
CA ILE A 50 17.84 10.46 -24.22
C ILE A 50 19.27 10.17 -23.79
N GLY A 51 19.57 10.36 -22.52
CA GLY A 51 20.83 9.95 -21.90
C GLY A 51 20.65 8.63 -21.16
N SER A 52 21.63 7.72 -21.24
CA SER A 52 21.67 6.52 -20.39
C SER A 52 22.99 6.46 -19.66
N GLY A 53 22.92 6.35 -18.34
CA GLY A 53 24.06 6.07 -17.47
C GLY A 53 24.51 4.62 -17.61
N ASN A 54 25.55 4.23 -16.87
CA ASN A 54 26.12 2.88 -16.97
C ASN A 54 26.33 2.22 -15.59
N ARG A 55 25.73 2.75 -14.52
CA ARG A 55 25.93 2.27 -13.13
C ARG A 55 24.78 1.44 -12.61
N VAL A 56 23.56 1.83 -12.93
CA VAL A 56 22.34 1.13 -12.58
C VAL A 56 21.59 0.85 -13.87
N SER A 57 20.88 -0.26 -13.93
CA SER A 57 20.21 -0.76 -15.15
C SER A 57 19.49 0.33 -15.94
N SER A 58 20.14 0.84 -16.98
CA SER A 58 19.60 1.83 -17.94
C SER A 58 19.06 3.12 -17.31
N GLU A 59 19.63 3.60 -16.18
CA GLU A 59 19.19 4.86 -15.58
C GLU A 59 19.18 5.96 -16.65
N THR A 60 18.04 6.63 -16.79
CA THR A 60 17.76 7.46 -17.97
C THR A 60 17.61 8.92 -17.60
N LEU A 61 18.19 9.77 -18.44
CA LEU A 61 18.10 11.22 -18.37
C LEU A 61 17.44 11.75 -19.64
N TYR A 62 16.64 12.81 -19.53
CA TYR A 62 16.01 13.42 -20.70
C TYR A 62 16.40 14.87 -20.80
N LEU A 63 17.11 15.24 -21.88
CA LEU A 63 17.43 16.64 -22.20
C LEU A 63 16.40 17.13 -23.20
N ILE A 64 15.66 18.19 -22.84
CA ILE A 64 14.56 18.74 -23.60
C ILE A 64 14.85 20.23 -23.84
N GLU A 65 14.90 20.65 -25.12
CA GLU A 65 15.21 22.00 -25.53
C GLU A 65 13.98 22.70 -26.11
N GLY A 66 13.72 23.91 -25.69
CA GLY A 66 12.82 24.85 -26.35
C GLY A 66 13.59 25.98 -27.04
N GLU A 67 12.90 27.05 -27.46
CA GLU A 67 13.52 28.17 -28.14
C GLU A 67 14.44 28.97 -27.22
N ASP A 68 14.12 29.12 -25.95
CA ASP A 68 14.84 29.98 -25.00
C ASP A 68 15.70 29.19 -24.00
N LYS A 69 15.24 28.04 -23.52
CA LYS A 69 15.82 27.28 -22.44
C LYS A 69 15.78 25.79 -22.74
N ALA A 70 16.53 25.03 -21.94
CA ALA A 70 16.45 23.57 -21.88
C ALA A 70 16.24 23.09 -20.44
N VAL A 71 15.73 21.92 -20.28
CA VAL A 71 15.71 21.18 -19.00
C VAL A 71 16.43 19.86 -19.17
N LEU A 72 17.12 19.45 -18.12
CA LEU A 72 17.57 18.09 -17.94
C LEU A 72 16.67 17.44 -16.87
N ILE A 73 15.98 16.39 -17.23
CA ILE A 73 15.21 15.56 -16.29
C ILE A 73 16.12 14.43 -15.82
N ASP A 74 16.34 14.37 -14.51
CA ASP A 74 17.24 13.48 -13.77
C ASP A 74 18.73 13.65 -14.11
N ALA A 75 19.58 13.13 -13.22
CA ALA A 75 21.02 13.34 -13.26
C ALA A 75 21.84 12.04 -13.28
N GLY A 76 21.18 10.87 -13.34
CA GLY A 76 21.85 9.56 -13.32
C GLY A 76 22.60 9.28 -12.01
N THR A 77 23.38 8.19 -11.99
CA THR A 77 24.02 7.71 -10.75
C THR A 77 25.28 8.54 -10.38
N ASN A 78 26.27 8.56 -11.19
CA ASN A 78 27.52 9.28 -10.95
C ASN A 78 28.17 9.60 -12.30
N ILE A 79 27.77 10.71 -12.89
CA ILE A 79 28.23 11.18 -14.18
C ILE A 79 29.07 12.46 -13.96
N PRO A 80 30.39 12.35 -13.87
CA PRO A 80 31.26 13.50 -13.60
C PRO A 80 31.14 14.56 -14.68
N LYS A 81 30.97 15.83 -14.29
CA LYS A 81 30.85 16.97 -15.19
C LYS A 81 29.65 16.89 -16.11
N LEU A 82 28.52 16.33 -15.64
CA LEU A 82 27.30 16.21 -16.40
C LEU A 82 26.83 17.56 -16.99
N ASP A 83 26.96 18.64 -16.21
CA ASP A 83 26.68 20.03 -16.68
C ASP A 83 27.47 20.41 -17.93
N LYS A 84 28.75 20.00 -18.03
CA LYS A 84 29.60 20.26 -19.20
C LYS A 84 29.28 19.33 -20.35
N ILE A 85 28.83 18.11 -20.07
CA ILE A 85 28.42 17.17 -21.12
C ILE A 85 27.16 17.68 -21.81
N VAL A 86 26.11 18.01 -21.06
CA VAL A 86 24.86 18.51 -21.66
C VAL A 86 25.01 19.85 -22.38
N LYS A 87 25.96 20.72 -21.93
CA LYS A 87 26.33 21.96 -22.64
C LYS A 87 27.06 21.74 -23.98
N ARG A 88 27.52 20.52 -24.29
CA ARG A 88 28.00 20.17 -25.62
C ARG A 88 26.87 19.89 -26.60
N ILE A 89 25.75 19.35 -26.06
CA ILE A 89 24.58 18.99 -26.85
C ILE A 89 23.69 20.21 -27.10
N THR A 90 23.33 20.97 -26.08
CA THR A 90 22.58 22.21 -26.18
C THR A 90 23.40 23.43 -25.76
N LYS A 91 23.10 24.61 -26.35
CA LYS A 91 23.70 25.89 -25.94
C LYS A 91 22.75 26.76 -25.11
N LYS A 92 21.53 26.27 -24.86
CA LYS A 92 20.53 26.95 -24.05
C LYS A 92 20.88 26.92 -22.56
N PRO A 93 20.42 27.89 -21.77
CA PRO A 93 20.42 27.76 -20.31
C PRO A 93 19.68 26.47 -19.87
N ILE A 94 20.26 25.71 -18.93
CA ILE A 94 19.72 24.42 -18.53
C ILE A 94 19.28 24.51 -17.08
N SER A 95 18.05 24.07 -16.79
CA SER A 95 17.56 23.78 -15.44
C SER A 95 17.53 22.27 -15.21
N LEU A 96 17.98 21.82 -14.03
CA LEU A 96 17.88 20.41 -13.60
C LEU A 96 16.54 20.20 -12.90
N LEU A 97 15.73 19.28 -13.41
CA LEU A 97 14.48 18.83 -12.81
C LEU A 97 14.65 17.37 -12.36
N LEU A 98 14.27 17.05 -11.15
CA LEU A 98 14.38 15.68 -10.62
C LEU A 98 12.97 15.07 -10.51
N THR A 99 12.82 13.85 -11.03
CA THR A 99 11.58 13.09 -10.90
C THR A 99 11.37 12.60 -9.48
N HIS A 100 12.45 12.17 -8.79
CA HIS A 100 12.44 11.71 -7.40
C HIS A 100 13.85 11.67 -6.80
N GLY A 101 13.98 11.22 -5.54
CA GLY A 101 15.20 11.37 -4.76
C GLY A 101 16.18 10.19 -4.76
N HIS A 102 15.96 9.09 -5.52
CA HIS A 102 16.87 7.95 -5.53
C HIS A 102 18.21 8.25 -6.17
N GLY A 103 19.26 7.56 -5.69
CA GLY A 103 20.65 7.85 -6.04
C GLY A 103 21.03 7.72 -7.51
N ASP A 104 20.30 6.92 -8.26
CA ASP A 104 20.43 6.73 -9.70
C ASP A 104 19.75 7.81 -10.53
N HIS A 105 18.98 8.69 -9.90
CA HIS A 105 18.36 9.86 -10.52
C HIS A 105 18.99 11.18 -10.06
N VAL A 106 19.59 11.20 -8.88
CA VAL A 106 20.17 12.42 -8.29
C VAL A 106 21.70 12.41 -8.20
N GLY A 107 22.37 11.31 -8.58
CA GLY A 107 23.76 11.07 -8.28
C GLY A 107 24.76 12.08 -8.85
N ALA A 108 24.46 12.70 -9.97
CA ALA A 108 25.26 13.79 -10.54
C ALA A 108 24.64 15.19 -10.35
N ALA A 109 23.62 15.34 -9.51
CA ALA A 109 23.00 16.64 -9.21
C ALA A 109 24.00 17.68 -8.72
N GLY A 110 25.06 17.28 -8.02
CA GLY A 110 26.16 18.16 -7.57
C GLY A 110 26.95 18.83 -8.69
N CYS A 111 26.71 18.51 -9.97
CA CYS A 111 27.23 19.24 -11.12
C CYS A 111 26.48 20.55 -11.40
N PHE A 112 25.36 20.79 -10.73
CA PHE A 112 24.48 21.95 -10.94
C PHE A 112 24.38 22.76 -9.65
N ASP A 113 24.41 24.09 -9.75
CA ASP A 113 24.31 25.00 -8.60
C ASP A 113 22.90 25.08 -8.04
N GLU A 114 21.89 24.74 -8.85
CA GLU A 114 20.49 24.72 -8.46
C GLU A 114 19.72 23.59 -9.16
N LEU A 115 18.68 23.11 -8.50
CA LEU A 115 17.79 22.09 -9.03
C LEU A 115 16.35 22.29 -8.55
N TRP A 116 15.43 21.64 -9.23
CA TRP A 116 14.01 21.59 -8.92
C TRP A 116 13.60 20.17 -8.57
N MET A 117 12.92 19.98 -7.44
CA MET A 117 12.38 18.68 -7.00
C MET A 117 11.19 18.87 -6.06
N ASN A 118 10.38 17.84 -5.94
CA ASN A 118 9.44 17.79 -4.81
C ASN A 118 10.25 17.57 -3.51
N THR A 119 10.15 18.50 -2.57
CA THR A 119 10.94 18.48 -1.33
C THR A 119 10.56 17.37 -0.36
N ALA A 120 9.50 16.59 -0.61
CA ALA A 120 9.22 15.37 0.14
C ALA A 120 10.39 14.37 0.07
N ASP A 121 11.13 14.35 -1.04
CA ASP A 121 12.32 13.50 -1.22
C ASP A 121 13.64 14.21 -0.88
N LYS A 122 13.62 15.44 -0.41
CA LYS A 122 14.84 16.21 -0.08
C LYS A 122 15.81 15.45 0.83
N GLY A 123 15.28 14.65 1.76
CA GLY A 123 16.09 13.83 2.67
C GLY A 123 16.92 12.74 1.98
N MET A 124 16.59 12.37 0.74
CA MET A 124 17.34 11.40 -0.05
C MET A 124 18.54 12.03 -0.77
N LEU A 125 18.54 13.35 -0.96
CA LEU A 125 19.58 14.09 -1.65
C LEU A 125 20.80 14.30 -0.74
N ARG A 126 21.75 13.35 -0.78
CA ARG A 126 22.93 13.38 0.08
C ARG A 126 24.03 14.30 -0.48
N ASN A 127 24.60 15.15 0.40
CA ASN A 127 25.76 15.99 0.07
C ASN A 127 25.54 17.01 -1.08
N TYR A 128 24.31 17.40 -1.34
CA TYR A 128 24.03 18.49 -2.27
C TYR A 128 24.12 19.82 -1.51
N SER A 129 24.93 20.75 -2.03
CA SER A 129 25.17 22.06 -1.43
C SER A 129 24.56 23.22 -2.20
N GLY A 130 23.97 22.96 -3.35
CA GLY A 130 23.31 23.96 -4.17
C GLY A 130 21.91 24.34 -3.68
N THR A 131 21.24 25.18 -4.44
CA THR A 131 19.87 25.62 -4.15
C THR A 131 18.86 24.56 -4.59
N ILE A 132 17.92 24.22 -3.72
CA ILE A 132 16.81 23.32 -4.02
C ILE A 132 15.53 24.16 -4.11
N HIS A 133 14.94 24.21 -5.29
CA HIS A 133 13.62 24.80 -5.53
C HIS A 133 12.56 23.70 -5.39
N HIS A 134 11.49 23.99 -4.64
CA HIS A 134 10.36 23.08 -4.55
C HIS A 134 9.53 23.13 -5.84
N ILE A 135 9.12 21.97 -6.33
CA ILE A 135 8.17 21.84 -7.43
C ILE A 135 6.77 21.74 -6.84
N GLU A 136 5.86 22.62 -7.25
CA GLU A 136 4.44 22.52 -6.92
C GLU A 136 3.71 21.64 -7.95
N ASN A 137 2.64 20.95 -7.52
CA ASN A 137 1.79 20.20 -8.45
C ASN A 137 1.12 21.15 -9.45
N GLY A 138 1.23 20.85 -10.74
CA GLY A 138 0.76 21.73 -11.82
C GLY A 138 1.72 22.86 -12.18
N GLN A 139 2.92 22.92 -11.57
CA GLN A 139 3.94 23.93 -11.93
C GLN A 139 4.40 23.73 -13.37
N ARG A 140 4.50 24.85 -14.11
CA ARG A 140 4.90 24.87 -15.51
C ARG A 140 6.30 25.41 -15.70
N PHE A 141 7.06 24.74 -16.54
CA PHE A 141 8.39 25.11 -16.99
C PHE A 141 8.30 25.46 -18.48
N ASP A 142 8.25 26.75 -18.77
CA ASP A 142 8.23 27.27 -20.15
C ASP A 142 9.66 27.37 -20.69
N LEU A 143 9.91 26.68 -21.80
CA LEU A 143 11.21 26.60 -22.45
C LEU A 143 11.32 27.49 -23.71
N GLY A 144 10.26 28.24 -24.02
CA GLY A 144 10.07 28.90 -25.31
C GLY A 144 9.50 27.93 -26.35
N GLY A 145 8.17 28.02 -26.56
CA GLY A 145 7.45 27.15 -27.51
C GLY A 145 7.18 25.71 -27.04
N ARG A 146 7.81 25.27 -25.97
CA ARG A 146 7.56 23.97 -25.28
C ARG A 146 7.38 24.23 -23.80
N VAL A 147 6.40 23.55 -23.22
CA VAL A 147 6.09 23.67 -21.78
C VAL A 147 6.02 22.29 -21.16
N LEU A 148 6.71 22.08 -20.02
CA LEU A 148 6.53 20.93 -19.18
C LEU A 148 5.70 21.30 -17.97
N GLU A 149 4.73 20.46 -17.61
CA GLU A 149 3.89 20.60 -16.43
C GLU A 149 4.19 19.47 -15.45
N ALA A 150 4.49 19.82 -14.20
CA ALA A 150 4.76 18.84 -13.15
C ALA A 150 3.44 18.26 -12.63
N PHE A 151 3.34 16.94 -12.58
CA PHE A 151 2.23 16.20 -11.99
C PHE A 151 2.75 15.27 -10.89
N TYR A 152 2.22 15.39 -9.68
CA TYR A 152 2.64 14.55 -8.56
C TYR A 152 2.21 13.10 -8.75
N THR A 153 3.16 12.19 -8.63
CA THR A 153 2.95 10.74 -8.78
C THR A 153 3.59 9.96 -7.62
N PRO A 154 3.21 10.25 -6.35
CA PRO A 154 3.77 9.53 -5.22
C PRO A 154 3.40 8.03 -5.26
N GLY A 155 4.28 7.18 -4.73
CA GLY A 155 4.12 5.72 -4.74
C GLY A 155 5.47 5.03 -4.74
N HIS A 156 6.26 5.22 -5.80
CA HIS A 156 7.65 4.79 -5.82
C HIS A 156 8.47 5.50 -4.72
N THR A 157 8.34 6.82 -4.63
CA THR A 157 8.72 7.65 -3.47
C THR A 157 7.60 8.62 -3.13
N SER A 158 7.68 9.25 -1.95
CA SER A 158 6.71 10.27 -1.55
C SER A 158 6.80 11.55 -2.39
N GLY A 159 7.97 11.82 -2.98
CA GLY A 159 8.25 13.01 -3.78
C GLY A 159 8.27 12.78 -5.29
N SER A 160 7.80 11.63 -5.78
CA SER A 160 7.78 11.33 -7.22
C SER A 160 6.94 12.33 -8.01
N VAL A 161 7.48 12.77 -9.14
CA VAL A 161 6.88 13.73 -10.08
C VAL A 161 7.01 13.21 -11.51
N THR A 162 5.92 13.24 -12.25
CA THR A 162 5.91 13.05 -13.71
C THR A 162 5.88 14.41 -14.39
N PHE A 163 6.75 14.63 -15.37
CA PHE A 163 6.74 15.86 -16.19
C PHE A 163 5.98 15.60 -17.48
N LEU A 164 4.92 16.35 -17.70
CA LEU A 164 4.01 16.21 -18.84
C LEU A 164 4.33 17.29 -19.90
N GLU A 165 4.52 16.91 -21.14
CA GLU A 165 4.75 17.87 -22.20
C GLU A 165 3.42 18.40 -22.72
N VAL A 166 3.10 19.65 -22.39
CA VAL A 166 1.81 20.28 -22.67
C VAL A 166 1.55 20.38 -24.18
N GLY A 167 0.35 19.99 -24.59
CA GLY A 167 -0.03 20.00 -26.02
C GLY A 167 0.43 18.77 -26.80
N THR A 168 1.02 17.79 -26.13
CA THR A 168 1.39 16.49 -26.70
C THR A 168 0.67 15.35 -25.97
N ASP A 169 0.91 14.11 -26.37
CA ASP A 169 0.35 12.92 -25.73
C ASP A 169 1.38 12.17 -24.86
N LYS A 170 2.52 12.79 -24.53
CA LYS A 170 3.65 12.17 -23.82
C LYS A 170 4.04 12.88 -22.52
N GLY A 171 4.72 12.14 -21.65
CA GLY A 171 5.35 12.62 -20.43
C GLY A 171 6.64 11.89 -20.10
N TYR A 172 7.26 12.24 -18.96
CA TYR A 172 8.50 11.67 -18.41
C TYR A 172 8.22 11.31 -16.96
N SER A 173 8.05 10.02 -16.69
CA SER A 173 7.50 9.51 -15.43
C SER A 173 8.54 9.23 -14.35
N GLY A 174 9.84 9.20 -14.70
CA GLY A 174 10.82 8.63 -13.79
C GLY A 174 10.41 7.19 -13.45
N ASP A 175 10.43 6.82 -12.16
CA ASP A 175 10.09 5.48 -11.69
C ASP A 175 8.64 5.36 -11.19
N ALA A 176 7.79 6.36 -11.45
CA ALA A 176 6.43 6.39 -10.92
C ALA A 176 5.61 5.14 -11.26
N TYR A 177 5.82 4.55 -12.45
CA TYR A 177 5.14 3.36 -12.94
C TYR A 177 6.08 2.17 -13.16
N GLY A 178 7.37 2.32 -12.75
CA GLY A 178 8.31 1.24 -12.45
C GLY A 178 9.11 0.66 -13.59
N SER A 179 9.04 1.17 -14.82
CA SER A 179 9.89 0.67 -15.93
C SER A 179 9.90 -0.87 -16.07
N THR A 180 8.80 -1.56 -15.81
CA THR A 180 8.58 -3.02 -15.65
C THR A 180 8.86 -3.59 -14.26
N ASN A 181 9.49 -2.85 -13.33
CA ASN A 181 9.78 -3.31 -11.98
C ASN A 181 9.47 -2.21 -10.96
N LEU A 182 8.19 -2.04 -10.64
CA LEU A 182 7.75 -1.02 -9.70
C LEU A 182 8.12 -1.39 -8.25
N LEU A 183 8.81 -0.49 -7.59
CA LEU A 183 9.13 -0.55 -6.16
C LEU A 183 8.25 0.47 -5.42
N VAL A 184 7.23 0.00 -4.70
CA VAL A 184 6.33 0.87 -3.94
C VAL A 184 6.90 1.05 -2.53
N ASN A 185 7.50 2.23 -2.26
CA ASN A 185 8.09 2.55 -0.97
C ASN A 185 7.16 3.40 -0.09
N THR A 186 5.92 3.62 -0.51
CA THR A 186 4.84 4.24 0.27
C THR A 186 3.81 3.19 0.67
N ASP A 187 2.75 3.61 1.36
CA ASP A 187 1.57 2.76 1.55
C ASP A 187 0.85 2.53 0.21
N LEU A 188 0.20 1.39 0.08
CA LEU A 188 -0.52 1.01 -1.14
C LEU A 188 -1.71 1.93 -1.48
N GLU A 189 -2.33 2.55 -0.47
CA GLU A 189 -3.37 3.56 -0.70
C GLU A 189 -2.81 4.79 -1.44
N VAL A 190 -1.54 5.15 -1.21
CA VAL A 190 -0.90 6.28 -1.90
C VAL A 190 -0.77 5.99 -3.39
N ILE A 191 -0.22 4.81 -3.76
CA ILE A 191 -0.09 4.46 -5.18
C ILE A 191 -1.45 4.22 -5.84
N LEU A 192 -2.45 3.70 -5.11
CA LEU A 192 -3.81 3.57 -5.60
C LEU A 192 -4.40 4.93 -6.00
N ASN A 193 -4.35 5.89 -5.08
CA ASN A 193 -4.82 7.26 -5.33
C ASN A 193 -4.06 7.91 -6.50
N THR A 194 -2.74 7.72 -6.55
CA THR A 194 -1.91 8.21 -7.67
C THR A 194 -2.37 7.64 -8.99
N CYS A 195 -2.65 6.34 -9.07
CA CYS A 195 -3.16 5.74 -10.31
C CYS A 195 -4.53 6.31 -10.70
N GLU A 196 -5.44 6.50 -9.73
CA GLU A 196 -6.78 7.04 -9.99
C GLU A 196 -6.73 8.48 -10.50
N GLU A 197 -5.95 9.34 -9.83
CA GLU A 197 -5.77 10.73 -10.25
C GLU A 197 -5.07 10.83 -11.60
N SER A 198 -4.01 10.03 -11.81
CA SER A 198 -3.28 9.96 -13.08
C SER A 198 -4.20 9.53 -14.23
N LEU A 199 -4.93 8.44 -14.08
CA LEU A 199 -5.83 7.92 -15.10
C LEU A 199 -6.92 8.95 -15.47
N LYS A 200 -7.49 9.63 -14.47
CA LYS A 200 -8.46 10.67 -14.69
C LYS A 200 -7.86 11.84 -15.48
N PHE A 201 -6.75 12.39 -14.97
CA PHE A 201 -6.10 13.56 -15.56
C PHE A 201 -5.53 13.28 -16.96
N TYR A 202 -4.84 12.16 -17.13
CA TYR A 202 -4.19 11.84 -18.41
C TYR A 202 -5.21 11.56 -19.51
N LYS A 203 -6.29 10.82 -19.21
CA LYS A 203 -7.39 10.60 -20.16
C LYS A 203 -8.09 11.90 -20.55
N GLU A 204 -8.35 12.79 -19.58
CA GLU A 204 -8.94 14.11 -19.85
C GLU A 204 -8.06 14.99 -20.75
N LYS A 205 -6.75 14.99 -20.51
CA LYS A 205 -5.77 15.83 -21.23
C LYS A 205 -5.24 15.18 -22.50
N GLY A 206 -5.47 13.88 -22.72
CA GLY A 206 -5.05 13.15 -23.91
C GLY A 206 -3.63 12.60 -23.88
N TYR A 207 -3.00 12.50 -22.69
CA TYR A 207 -1.72 11.81 -22.51
C TYR A 207 -1.88 10.30 -22.67
N LYS A 208 -0.90 9.64 -23.32
CA LYS A 208 -1.00 8.21 -23.66
C LYS A 208 0.18 7.38 -23.21
N TYR A 209 1.40 7.93 -23.29
CA TYR A 209 2.61 7.20 -22.97
C TYR A 209 3.64 8.08 -22.27
N PHE A 210 4.50 7.42 -21.50
CA PHE A 210 5.47 8.08 -20.65
C PHE A 210 6.83 7.42 -20.80
N TYR A 211 7.86 8.23 -20.90
CA TYR A 211 9.25 7.82 -20.89
C TYR A 211 9.68 7.53 -19.45
N PRO A 212 10.06 6.27 -19.10
CA PRO A 212 10.37 5.88 -17.74
C PRO A 212 11.77 6.28 -17.30
N GLY A 213 12.06 6.16 -16.01
CA GLY A 213 13.38 6.39 -15.42
C GLY A 213 14.45 5.36 -15.83
N HIS A 214 14.05 4.21 -16.35
CA HIS A 214 14.92 3.17 -16.90
C HIS A 214 14.41 2.75 -18.29
N TYR A 215 14.81 3.48 -19.31
CA TYR A 215 14.38 3.26 -20.68
C TYR A 215 15.42 2.50 -21.50
N TRP A 216 15.00 1.43 -22.16
CA TRP A 216 15.86 0.62 -23.03
C TRP A 216 15.33 0.45 -24.47
N GLY A 217 14.39 1.29 -24.87
CA GLY A 217 13.98 1.42 -26.27
C GLY A 217 12.56 0.92 -26.59
N ASN A 218 12.00 0.00 -25.79
CA ASN A 218 10.69 -0.60 -26.06
C ASN A 218 9.78 -0.69 -24.83
N ASN A 219 10.12 -0.03 -23.74
CA ASN A 219 9.40 -0.10 -22.46
C ASN A 219 8.77 1.24 -22.06
N LEU A 220 8.18 1.94 -23.01
CA LEU A 220 7.32 3.08 -22.67
C LEU A 220 6.20 2.63 -21.73
N GLU A 221 5.90 3.45 -20.76
CA GLU A 221 4.76 3.24 -19.89
C GLU A 221 3.50 3.82 -20.54
N THR A 222 2.37 3.17 -20.33
CA THR A 222 1.10 3.51 -20.99
C THR A 222 -0.03 3.65 -19.99
N ILE A 223 -1.16 4.16 -20.44
CA ILE A 223 -2.40 4.21 -19.63
C ILE A 223 -2.79 2.82 -19.14
N GLU A 224 -2.64 1.79 -19.99
CA GLU A 224 -2.95 0.40 -19.63
C GLU A 224 -2.02 -0.12 -18.53
N ARG A 225 -0.75 0.31 -18.49
CA ARG A 225 0.16 0.00 -17.39
C ARG A 225 -0.31 0.61 -16.06
N ILE A 226 -0.80 1.82 -16.08
CA ILE A 226 -1.33 2.51 -14.89
C ILE A 226 -2.61 1.80 -14.41
N GLU A 227 -3.49 1.37 -15.33
CA GLU A 227 -4.68 0.55 -15.00
C GLU A 227 -4.29 -0.80 -14.38
N GLU A 228 -3.24 -1.45 -14.91
CA GLU A 228 -2.71 -2.70 -14.37
C GLU A 228 -2.17 -2.52 -12.94
N ILE A 229 -1.39 -1.46 -12.68
CA ILE A 229 -0.88 -1.13 -11.33
C ILE A 229 -2.05 -0.89 -10.38
N LYS A 230 -3.07 -0.12 -10.79
CA LYS A 230 -4.28 0.11 -10.02
C LYS A 230 -4.94 -1.21 -9.63
N GLN A 231 -5.19 -2.09 -10.60
CA GLN A 231 -5.87 -3.37 -10.37
C GLN A 231 -5.07 -4.29 -9.42
N ILE A 232 -3.74 -4.39 -9.61
CA ILE A 232 -2.88 -5.16 -8.69
C ILE A 232 -2.98 -4.61 -7.28
N THR A 233 -2.93 -3.29 -7.12
CA THR A 233 -3.01 -2.62 -5.82
C THR A 233 -4.34 -2.88 -5.13
N GLU A 234 -5.45 -2.75 -5.85
CA GLU A 234 -6.79 -3.06 -5.35
C GLU A 234 -6.91 -4.54 -4.92
N ASP A 235 -6.40 -5.46 -5.71
CA ASP A 235 -6.47 -6.89 -5.40
C ASP A 235 -5.61 -7.27 -4.19
N VAL A 236 -4.46 -6.63 -4.00
CA VAL A 236 -3.64 -6.78 -2.80
C VAL A 236 -4.35 -6.21 -1.57
N LEU A 237 -4.92 -5.00 -1.65
CA LEU A 237 -5.64 -4.34 -0.56
C LEU A 237 -6.94 -5.09 -0.21
N ALA A 238 -7.63 -5.64 -1.20
CA ALA A 238 -8.82 -6.47 -0.99
C ALA A 238 -8.50 -7.86 -0.42
N GLY A 239 -7.20 -8.23 -0.33
CA GLY A 239 -6.78 -9.56 0.12
C GLY A 239 -7.03 -10.68 -0.88
N LYS A 240 -7.32 -10.38 -2.15
CA LYS A 240 -7.50 -11.36 -3.22
C LYS A 240 -6.16 -11.92 -3.71
N VAL A 241 -5.09 -11.13 -3.60
CA VAL A 241 -3.72 -11.48 -4.00
C VAL A 241 -2.76 -11.20 -2.85
N ASP A 242 -1.96 -12.20 -2.51
CA ASP A 242 -0.76 -12.04 -1.70
C ASP A 242 0.46 -12.14 -2.61
N GLY A 243 1.36 -11.15 -2.56
CA GLY A 243 2.62 -11.23 -3.28
C GLY A 243 3.49 -12.38 -2.76
N GLU A 244 4.26 -12.99 -3.65
CA GLU A 244 5.29 -13.97 -3.29
C GLU A 244 6.29 -13.34 -2.30
N SER A 245 6.73 -14.12 -1.31
CA SER A 245 7.78 -13.67 -0.40
C SER A 245 9.12 -13.65 -1.11
N THR A 246 9.82 -12.52 -1.00
CA THR A 246 11.18 -12.35 -1.55
C THR A 246 12.17 -12.02 -0.43
N GLY A 247 13.46 -12.21 -0.70
CA GLY A 247 14.49 -11.62 0.17
C GLY A 247 14.30 -10.10 0.21
N ARG A 248 14.49 -9.47 1.37
CA ARG A 248 14.32 -8.01 1.52
C ARG A 248 15.27 -7.28 0.58
N SER A 249 14.71 -6.52 -0.35
CA SER A 249 15.43 -5.56 -1.18
C SER A 249 14.83 -4.17 -0.93
N MET A 250 15.63 -3.21 -0.50
CA MET A 250 15.19 -1.83 -0.22
C MET A 250 13.99 -1.73 0.74
N GLY A 251 13.84 -2.69 1.68
CA GLY A 251 12.71 -2.73 2.62
C GLY A 251 11.46 -3.45 2.11
N LEU A 252 11.40 -3.79 0.82
CA LEU A 252 10.30 -4.50 0.19
C LEU A 252 10.55 -6.01 0.27
N ASN A 253 9.50 -6.78 0.54
CA ASN A 253 9.61 -8.23 0.78
C ASN A 253 8.49 -9.05 0.13
N ARG A 254 7.64 -8.40 -0.66
CA ARG A 254 6.56 -9.03 -1.42
C ARG A 254 6.62 -8.61 -2.88
N ILE A 255 6.32 -9.53 -3.79
CA ILE A 255 6.28 -9.29 -5.22
C ILE A 255 5.03 -9.93 -5.84
N VAL A 256 4.27 -9.15 -6.57
CA VAL A 256 3.25 -9.66 -7.50
C VAL A 256 3.84 -9.60 -8.91
N ARG A 257 3.68 -10.68 -9.68
CA ARG A 257 4.17 -10.79 -11.06
C ARG A 257 2.98 -10.89 -12.01
N GLN A 258 3.02 -10.07 -13.06
CA GLN A 258 2.03 -10.11 -14.13
C GLN A 258 2.78 -10.03 -15.47
N GLY A 259 2.94 -11.18 -16.15
CA GLY A 259 3.85 -11.27 -17.29
C GLY A 259 5.28 -10.88 -16.90
N GLU A 260 5.84 -9.89 -17.60
CA GLU A 260 7.17 -9.35 -17.30
C GLU A 260 7.15 -8.28 -16.20
N PHE A 261 5.98 -7.74 -15.87
CA PHE A 261 5.84 -6.70 -14.86
C PHE A 261 5.97 -7.26 -13.45
N ARG A 262 6.64 -6.51 -12.59
CA ARG A 262 6.89 -6.81 -11.19
C ARG A 262 6.43 -5.65 -10.33
N PHE A 263 5.53 -5.95 -9.42
CA PHE A 263 5.01 -5.00 -8.42
C PHE A 263 5.53 -5.41 -7.04
N ASN A 264 6.41 -4.61 -6.46
CA ASN A 264 7.06 -4.91 -5.17
C ASN A 264 6.52 -3.99 -4.10
N TYR A 265 6.22 -4.55 -2.92
CA TYR A 265 5.72 -3.81 -1.77
C TYR A 265 6.20 -4.41 -0.44
N SER A 266 5.97 -3.68 0.66
CA SER A 266 6.24 -4.16 2.01
C SER A 266 4.96 -4.72 2.63
N ASP A 267 5.04 -5.90 3.26
CA ASP A 267 3.92 -6.44 4.04
C ASP A 267 3.90 -5.94 5.48
N ARG A 268 4.81 -5.08 5.87
CA ARG A 268 4.97 -4.62 7.27
C ARG A 268 3.69 -4.02 7.84
N THR A 269 2.94 -3.27 7.05
CA THR A 269 1.69 -2.59 7.43
C THR A 269 0.49 -3.10 6.64
N ILE A 270 0.64 -4.18 5.86
CA ILE A 270 -0.37 -4.63 4.92
C ILE A 270 -1.71 -5.00 5.58
N ALA A 271 -1.69 -5.59 6.76
CA ALA A 271 -2.91 -5.93 7.48
C ALA A 271 -3.72 -4.67 7.85
N GLN A 272 -3.03 -3.61 8.30
CA GLN A 272 -3.62 -2.32 8.60
C GLN A 272 -4.17 -1.64 7.35
N GLN A 273 -3.39 -1.63 6.25
CA GLN A 273 -3.81 -1.04 4.98
C GLN A 273 -5.03 -1.76 4.41
N ARG A 274 -5.05 -3.10 4.44
CA ARG A 274 -6.21 -3.91 4.04
C ARG A 274 -7.45 -3.62 4.87
N PHE A 275 -7.27 -3.41 6.18
CA PHE A 275 -8.37 -3.04 7.06
C PHE A 275 -8.95 -1.68 6.65
N ASN A 276 -8.12 -0.64 6.54
CA ASN A 276 -8.53 0.72 6.17
C ASN A 276 -9.18 0.77 4.79
N TYR A 277 -8.69 -0.02 3.85
CA TYR A 277 -9.27 -0.13 2.51
C TYR A 277 -10.69 -0.71 2.53
N GLN A 278 -10.93 -1.73 3.37
CA GLN A 278 -12.20 -2.47 3.41
C GLN A 278 -13.24 -1.87 4.37
N TYR A 279 -12.81 -1.10 5.38
CA TYR A 279 -13.68 -0.58 6.43
C TYR A 279 -13.57 0.93 6.56
N GLU A 280 -14.69 1.55 6.89
CA GLU A 280 -14.79 2.95 7.25
C GLU A 280 -15.12 3.06 8.74
N ALA A 281 -14.44 3.98 9.45
CA ALA A 281 -14.75 4.31 10.83
C ALA A 281 -15.91 5.29 10.87
N VAL A 282 -16.94 5.00 11.68
CA VAL A 282 -18.14 5.81 11.84
C VAL A 282 -18.27 6.27 13.29
N ALA A 283 -18.65 7.51 13.50
CA ALA A 283 -18.96 8.00 14.86
C ALA A 283 -20.23 7.33 15.40
N ALA A 284 -20.32 7.15 16.72
CA ALA A 284 -21.46 6.45 17.31
C ALA A 284 -22.79 7.19 17.09
N GLU A 285 -22.77 8.52 17.00
CA GLU A 285 -23.92 9.37 16.68
C GLU A 285 -24.39 9.25 15.22
N ASP A 286 -23.51 8.87 14.31
CA ASP A 286 -23.80 8.69 12.89
C ASP A 286 -24.14 7.23 12.55
N PHE A 287 -24.16 6.34 13.56
CA PHE A 287 -24.46 4.93 13.37
C PHE A 287 -25.98 4.71 13.25
N ASP A 288 -26.49 4.57 12.05
CA ASP A 288 -27.92 4.57 11.71
C ASP A 288 -28.53 3.17 11.50
N GLU A 289 -27.82 2.09 11.89
CA GLU A 289 -28.27 0.72 11.72
C GLU A 289 -29.42 0.34 12.69
N ASN A 290 -30.30 -0.54 12.24
CA ASN A 290 -31.41 -1.02 13.04
C ASN A 290 -30.93 -2.00 14.13
N ILE A 291 -30.74 -1.51 15.35
CA ILE A 291 -30.24 -2.30 16.50
C ILE A 291 -31.14 -3.49 16.81
N PHE A 292 -32.46 -3.38 16.69
CA PHE A 292 -33.39 -4.49 16.93
C PHE A 292 -33.17 -5.64 15.93
N LYS A 293 -32.82 -5.29 14.69
CA LYS A 293 -32.45 -6.29 13.68
C LYS A 293 -31.09 -6.87 13.98
N LEU A 294 -30.06 -6.03 14.20
CA LEU A 294 -28.68 -6.46 14.45
C LEU A 294 -28.60 -7.42 15.63
N VAL A 295 -29.18 -7.06 16.78
CA VAL A 295 -29.10 -7.89 18.00
C VAL A 295 -30.06 -9.07 17.92
N GLY A 296 -31.32 -8.85 17.52
CA GLY A 296 -32.37 -9.86 17.66
C GLY A 296 -32.45 -10.85 16.49
N LYS A 297 -31.97 -10.51 15.28
CA LYS A 297 -32.11 -11.35 14.07
C LYS A 297 -30.76 -11.75 13.46
N ASP A 298 -29.82 -10.81 13.37
CA ASP A 298 -28.51 -11.03 12.75
C ASP A 298 -27.54 -11.71 13.73
N PHE A 299 -27.81 -11.63 15.01
CA PHE A 299 -27.01 -12.09 16.13
C PHE A 299 -25.66 -11.38 16.27
N THR A 300 -25.32 -11.02 17.49
CA THR A 300 -24.03 -10.44 17.84
C THR A 300 -23.01 -11.52 18.08
N VAL A 301 -21.88 -11.50 17.39
CA VAL A 301 -20.70 -12.31 17.74
C VAL A 301 -19.79 -11.46 18.61
N ILE A 302 -19.68 -11.81 19.90
CA ILE A 302 -18.78 -11.17 20.85
C ILE A 302 -17.46 -11.95 20.85
N THR A 303 -16.34 -11.23 20.62
CA THR A 303 -15.00 -11.82 20.58
C THR A 303 -14.07 -11.09 21.55
N ALA A 304 -13.31 -11.82 22.37
CA ALA A 304 -12.40 -11.26 23.36
C ALA A 304 -11.21 -12.17 23.66
N GLY A 305 -10.12 -11.59 24.15
CA GLY A 305 -8.91 -12.26 24.62
C GLY A 305 -7.73 -12.15 23.67
N GLU A 306 -6.51 -12.26 24.18
CA GLU A 306 -5.28 -12.35 23.34
C GLU A 306 -5.29 -13.62 22.49
N ASN A 307 -5.69 -14.76 23.11
CA ASN A 307 -6.11 -15.96 22.39
C ASN A 307 -7.63 -15.90 22.28
N PRO A 308 -8.17 -15.37 21.19
CA PRO A 308 -9.55 -14.95 21.14
C PRO A 308 -10.53 -16.12 21.24
N ASN A 309 -11.62 -15.89 21.97
CA ASN A 309 -12.78 -16.76 21.98
C ASN A 309 -14.02 -15.96 21.59
N SER A 310 -14.89 -16.58 20.81
CA SER A 310 -16.13 -15.97 20.34
C SER A 310 -17.35 -16.68 20.91
N MET A 311 -18.44 -15.92 21.07
CA MET A 311 -19.75 -16.42 21.42
C MET A 311 -20.84 -15.63 20.69
N VAL A 312 -22.00 -16.25 20.53
CA VAL A 312 -23.19 -15.57 20.03
C VAL A 312 -23.99 -15.00 21.20
N ALA A 313 -24.44 -13.76 21.05
CA ALA A 313 -25.40 -13.09 21.91
C ALA A 313 -26.57 -12.56 21.07
N SER A 314 -27.81 -12.65 21.58
CA SER A 314 -29.02 -12.18 20.92
C SER A 314 -29.87 -11.26 21.81
N TRP A 315 -29.35 -10.92 23.00
CA TRP A 315 -29.98 -10.03 23.96
C TRP A 315 -29.03 -8.91 24.30
N GLY A 316 -29.46 -7.68 24.05
CA GLY A 316 -28.64 -6.51 24.29
C GLY A 316 -29.15 -5.28 23.56
N GLY A 317 -28.32 -4.28 23.48
CA GLY A 317 -28.61 -3.02 22.81
C GLY A 317 -27.44 -2.05 22.91
N VAL A 318 -27.67 -0.83 22.40
CA VAL A 318 -26.75 0.30 22.50
C VAL A 318 -27.49 1.51 23.05
N GLY A 319 -26.77 2.45 23.63
CA GLY A 319 -27.33 3.70 24.16
C GLY A 319 -26.26 4.55 24.79
N ILE A 320 -26.69 5.44 25.70
CA ILE A 320 -25.79 6.36 26.41
C ILE A 320 -25.76 5.99 27.89
N MET A 321 -24.56 5.87 28.47
CA MET A 321 -24.32 5.73 29.90
C MET A 321 -23.05 6.50 30.28
N PHE A 322 -23.10 7.26 31.38
CA PHE A 322 -22.00 8.13 31.80
C PHE A 322 -21.55 9.12 30.72
N ASN A 323 -22.50 9.64 29.92
CA ASN A 323 -22.27 10.52 28.78
C ASN A 323 -21.37 9.91 27.68
N LYS A 324 -21.36 8.59 27.58
CA LYS A 324 -20.59 7.85 26.57
C LYS A 324 -21.50 6.90 25.82
N PRO A 325 -21.22 6.62 24.54
CA PRO A 325 -21.87 5.55 23.81
C PRO A 325 -21.48 4.20 24.42
N VAL A 326 -22.47 3.38 24.71
CA VAL A 326 -22.29 2.07 25.33
C VAL A 326 -23.11 1.02 24.63
N THR A 327 -22.66 -0.23 24.76
CA THR A 327 -23.45 -1.42 24.54
C THR A 327 -23.76 -2.11 25.86
N TRP A 328 -24.86 -2.83 25.90
CA TRP A 328 -25.12 -3.83 26.96
C TRP A 328 -25.52 -5.15 26.35
N ASN A 329 -25.06 -6.25 26.97
CA ASN A 329 -25.32 -7.61 26.51
C ASN A 329 -25.62 -8.53 27.71
N PHE A 330 -26.61 -9.41 27.56
CA PHE A 330 -26.88 -10.44 28.55
C PHE A 330 -26.07 -11.69 28.23
N LEU A 331 -25.07 -11.99 29.04
CA LEU A 331 -24.21 -13.15 28.89
C LEU A 331 -24.35 -14.11 30.07
N ARG A 332 -24.48 -15.40 29.82
CA ARG A 332 -24.45 -16.39 30.93
C ARG A 332 -23.13 -16.31 31.66
N ALA A 333 -23.16 -16.38 32.99
CA ALA A 333 -22.00 -16.19 33.86
C ALA A 333 -20.85 -17.17 33.59
N ASN A 334 -21.16 -18.37 33.08
CA ASN A 334 -20.21 -19.44 32.78
C ASN A 334 -19.56 -19.33 31.38
N ARG A 335 -19.87 -18.30 30.58
CA ARG A 335 -19.31 -18.15 29.25
C ARG A 335 -17.83 -17.84 29.29
N TYR A 336 -17.03 -18.63 28.56
CA TYR A 336 -15.58 -18.47 28.48
C TYR A 336 -15.19 -17.09 27.87
N THR A 337 -15.98 -16.58 26.94
CA THR A 337 -15.76 -15.24 26.38
C THR A 337 -15.84 -14.16 27.47
N LEU A 338 -16.74 -14.30 28.48
CA LEU A 338 -16.83 -13.33 29.58
C LEU A 338 -15.56 -13.33 30.45
N GLU A 339 -14.92 -14.48 30.64
CA GLU A 339 -13.62 -14.56 31.32
C GLU A 339 -12.57 -13.82 30.52
N LYS A 340 -12.51 -14.05 29.21
CA LYS A 340 -11.60 -13.36 28.29
C LYS A 340 -11.81 -11.85 28.26
N MET A 341 -13.05 -11.38 28.28
CA MET A 341 -13.37 -9.96 28.41
C MET A 341 -12.81 -9.35 29.71
N ARG A 342 -12.87 -10.10 30.81
CA ARG A 342 -12.33 -9.64 32.10
C ARG A 342 -10.81 -9.65 32.14
N GLU A 343 -10.17 -10.60 31.45
CA GLU A 343 -8.72 -10.71 31.35
C GLU A 343 -8.12 -9.51 30.60
N THR A 344 -8.72 -9.11 29.47
CA THR A 344 -8.20 -8.06 28.60
C THR A 344 -8.83 -6.68 28.83
N GLY A 345 -10.01 -6.63 29.44
CA GLY A 345 -10.79 -5.40 29.58
C GLY A 345 -11.41 -4.91 28.25
N THR A 346 -11.32 -5.72 27.18
CA THR A 346 -11.74 -5.32 25.83
C THR A 346 -12.47 -6.44 25.11
N PHE A 347 -13.32 -6.09 24.14
CA PHE A 347 -14.00 -7.03 23.27
C PHE A 347 -14.50 -6.36 22.00
N THR A 348 -14.86 -7.14 21.00
CA THR A 348 -15.59 -6.67 19.82
C THR A 348 -16.98 -7.28 19.75
N MET A 349 -17.87 -6.55 19.08
CA MET A 349 -19.16 -7.05 18.60
C MET A 349 -19.12 -7.03 17.08
N CYS A 350 -19.19 -8.20 16.46
CA CYS A 350 -19.17 -8.35 15.01
C CYS A 350 -20.55 -8.78 14.50
N TYR A 351 -20.99 -8.18 13.39
CA TYR A 351 -22.21 -8.55 12.67
C TYR A 351 -21.85 -8.97 11.25
N PHE A 352 -22.55 -9.96 10.71
CA PHE A 352 -22.19 -10.61 9.46
C PHE A 352 -23.34 -10.57 8.44
N PRO A 353 -23.03 -10.69 7.13
CA PRO A 353 -24.02 -11.03 6.13
C PRO A 353 -24.69 -12.39 6.39
N ASP A 354 -25.93 -12.56 5.97
CA ASP A 354 -26.77 -13.75 6.24
C ASP A 354 -26.13 -15.09 5.80
N GLN A 355 -25.28 -15.05 4.78
CA GLN A 355 -24.57 -16.23 4.28
C GLN A 355 -23.65 -16.90 5.30
N TYR A 356 -23.20 -16.15 6.31
CA TYR A 356 -22.32 -16.66 7.39
C TYR A 356 -23.11 -17.14 8.62
N LYS A 357 -24.44 -17.13 8.59
CA LYS A 357 -25.27 -17.51 9.73
C LYS A 357 -24.97 -18.92 10.27
N GLY A 358 -24.69 -19.87 9.38
CA GLY A 358 -24.29 -21.22 9.77
C GLY A 358 -22.96 -21.28 10.51
N ASP A 359 -21.99 -20.47 10.10
CA ASP A 359 -20.67 -20.37 10.72
C ASP A 359 -20.75 -19.72 12.10
N ILE A 360 -21.46 -18.59 12.23
CA ILE A 360 -21.58 -17.87 13.51
C ILE A 360 -22.32 -18.70 14.57
N MET A 361 -23.29 -19.54 14.18
CA MET A 361 -24.01 -20.41 15.10
C MET A 361 -23.10 -21.46 15.76
N GLN A 362 -21.96 -21.82 15.16
CA GLN A 362 -20.97 -22.70 15.77
C GLN A 362 -20.41 -22.09 17.07
N PHE A 363 -20.30 -20.76 17.15
CA PHE A 363 -19.86 -20.07 18.36
C PHE A 363 -20.83 -20.18 19.53
N GLY A 364 -22.11 -20.47 19.27
CA GLY A 364 -23.16 -20.64 20.28
C GLY A 364 -23.25 -22.06 20.87
N THR A 365 -22.79 -23.08 20.13
CA THR A 365 -23.10 -24.51 20.46
C THR A 365 -22.05 -25.19 21.31
N LYS A 366 -20.79 -24.78 21.30
CA LYS A 366 -19.67 -25.42 21.98
C LYS A 366 -18.92 -24.46 22.90
N SER A 367 -18.19 -24.99 23.89
CA SER A 367 -17.32 -24.20 24.74
C SER A 367 -15.91 -24.07 24.14
N GLY A 368 -15.37 -22.86 24.08
CA GLY A 368 -13.98 -22.63 23.67
C GLY A 368 -12.91 -23.09 24.67
N ARG A 369 -13.31 -23.56 25.87
CA ARG A 369 -12.36 -24.17 26.81
C ARG A 369 -11.80 -25.51 26.31
N ASN A 370 -12.58 -26.23 25.51
CA ASN A 370 -12.25 -27.59 25.10
C ASN A 370 -12.26 -27.78 23.58
N THR A 371 -12.51 -26.72 22.84
CA THR A 371 -12.69 -26.80 21.38
C THR A 371 -12.20 -25.51 20.72
N ASP A 372 -11.34 -25.65 19.74
CA ASP A 372 -11.06 -24.52 18.82
C ASP A 372 -12.29 -24.30 17.93
N LYS A 373 -13.10 -23.32 18.31
CA LYS A 373 -14.32 -22.98 17.57
C LYS A 373 -14.02 -22.30 16.24
N MET A 374 -12.91 -21.56 16.17
CA MET A 374 -12.55 -20.78 14.99
C MET A 374 -12.16 -21.70 13.83
N ALA A 375 -11.43 -22.77 14.13
CA ALA A 375 -11.10 -23.80 13.14
C ALA A 375 -12.33 -24.55 12.57
N GLN A 376 -13.52 -24.37 13.16
CA GLN A 376 -14.77 -25.00 12.69
C GLN A 376 -15.63 -24.07 11.85
N THR A 377 -15.19 -22.85 11.60
CA THR A 377 -15.89 -21.87 10.78
C THR A 377 -15.07 -21.53 9.53
N LYS A 378 -15.72 -20.93 8.55
CA LYS A 378 -15.07 -20.35 7.37
C LYS A 378 -14.68 -18.89 7.58
N LEU A 379 -14.82 -18.39 8.81
CA LEU A 379 -14.49 -17.02 9.14
C LEU A 379 -12.98 -16.85 9.31
N THR A 380 -12.44 -15.78 8.78
CA THR A 380 -11.02 -15.44 8.84
C THR A 380 -10.74 -14.51 10.01
N PRO A 381 -10.01 -14.96 11.05
CA PRO A 381 -9.63 -14.11 12.15
C PRO A 381 -8.75 -12.96 11.69
N MET A 382 -9.00 -11.77 12.23
CA MET A 382 -8.15 -10.59 12.04
C MET A 382 -8.11 -9.75 13.31
N ALA A 383 -7.26 -8.74 13.32
CA ALA A 383 -7.25 -7.68 14.33
C ALA A 383 -7.68 -6.36 13.70
N THR A 384 -8.39 -5.54 14.46
CA THR A 384 -8.62 -4.14 14.10
C THR A 384 -7.32 -3.33 14.25
N PRO A 385 -7.28 -2.08 13.77
CA PRO A 385 -6.12 -1.19 13.96
C PRO A 385 -5.66 -1.04 15.40
N ASP A 386 -6.59 -1.06 16.36
CA ASP A 386 -6.28 -0.96 17.80
C ASP A 386 -5.96 -2.32 18.43
N GLY A 387 -5.87 -3.40 17.63
CA GLY A 387 -5.48 -4.73 18.09
C GLY A 387 -6.63 -5.57 18.67
N TYR A 388 -7.88 -5.15 18.51
CA TYR A 388 -9.04 -5.94 18.99
C TYR A 388 -9.32 -7.10 18.04
N PRO A 389 -9.64 -8.30 18.56
CA PRO A 389 -9.92 -9.46 17.73
C PRO A 389 -11.25 -9.30 16.98
N ALA A 390 -11.25 -9.58 15.68
CA ALA A 390 -12.41 -9.47 14.80
C ALA A 390 -12.35 -10.52 13.66
N TYR A 391 -13.22 -10.41 12.68
CA TYR A 391 -13.29 -11.29 11.51
C TYR A 391 -13.41 -10.48 10.22
N ALA A 392 -12.69 -10.89 9.19
CA ALA A 392 -12.65 -10.21 7.90
C ALA A 392 -14.01 -10.20 7.16
N GLU A 393 -14.90 -11.15 7.45
CA GLU A 393 -16.23 -11.24 6.85
C GLU A 393 -17.29 -10.40 7.56
N ALA A 394 -16.97 -9.75 8.68
CA ALA A 394 -17.90 -8.90 9.39
C ALA A 394 -18.30 -7.69 8.55
N LYS A 395 -19.60 -7.40 8.46
CA LYS A 395 -20.12 -6.18 7.84
C LYS A 395 -20.02 -4.97 8.77
N ILE A 396 -20.07 -5.20 10.10
CA ILE A 396 -19.93 -4.18 11.13
C ILE A 396 -19.06 -4.76 12.25
N ILE A 397 -18.12 -3.95 12.75
CA ILE A 397 -17.28 -4.26 13.88
C ILE A 397 -17.39 -3.12 14.87
N ILE A 398 -17.79 -3.41 16.11
CA ILE A 398 -17.87 -2.44 17.20
C ILE A 398 -16.81 -2.81 18.25
N GLU A 399 -15.84 -1.94 18.48
CA GLU A 399 -14.84 -2.07 19.53
C GLU A 399 -15.39 -1.56 20.86
N CYS A 400 -15.17 -2.32 21.89
CA CYS A 400 -15.70 -2.02 23.23
C CYS A 400 -14.67 -2.19 24.33
N LYS A 401 -14.65 -1.24 25.29
CA LYS A 401 -13.98 -1.40 26.59
C LYS A 401 -14.99 -1.87 27.62
N LEU A 402 -14.67 -2.93 28.34
CA LEU A 402 -15.51 -3.46 29.41
C LEU A 402 -15.63 -2.45 30.55
N ILE A 403 -16.84 -2.00 30.86
CA ILE A 403 -17.12 -1.11 32.01
C ILE A 403 -17.53 -1.90 33.24
N ALA A 404 -18.50 -2.80 33.08
CA ALA A 404 -19.07 -3.56 34.19
C ALA A 404 -19.70 -4.87 33.72
N ALA A 405 -19.81 -5.80 34.65
CA ALA A 405 -20.57 -7.03 34.48
C ALA A 405 -21.37 -7.27 35.79
N SER A 406 -22.57 -6.75 35.85
CA SER A 406 -23.45 -6.83 37.01
C SER A 406 -24.36 -8.07 36.97
N THR A 407 -24.76 -8.56 38.10
CA THR A 407 -25.81 -9.59 38.19
C THR A 407 -27.17 -8.88 38.31
N VAL A 408 -28.10 -9.25 37.45
CA VAL A 408 -29.50 -8.81 37.59
C VAL A 408 -30.19 -9.74 38.56
N SER A 409 -30.82 -9.18 39.60
CA SER A 409 -31.58 -10.01 40.57
C SER A 409 -32.84 -10.57 39.92
N LYS A 410 -33.11 -11.84 40.15
CA LYS A 410 -34.37 -12.48 39.70
C LYS A 410 -35.59 -11.83 40.35
N ASP A 411 -35.44 -11.28 41.56
CA ASP A 411 -36.52 -10.66 42.33
C ASP A 411 -36.92 -9.26 41.77
N GLU A 412 -36.12 -8.74 40.85
CA GLU A 412 -36.38 -7.42 40.20
C GLU A 412 -37.16 -7.53 38.87
N PHE A 413 -37.66 -8.73 38.54
CA PHE A 413 -38.55 -8.94 37.41
C PHE A 413 -40.01 -8.84 37.87
N TYR A 414 -40.78 -7.90 37.34
CA TYR A 414 -42.11 -7.55 37.82
C TYR A 414 -43.25 -8.22 37.05
N THR A 415 -43.01 -8.73 35.83
CA THR A 415 -44.04 -9.43 35.06
C THR A 415 -43.99 -10.90 35.22
N GLU A 416 -45.15 -11.56 35.35
CA GLU A 416 -45.26 -13.05 35.50
C GLU A 416 -44.69 -13.77 34.27
N GLU A 417 -44.84 -13.21 33.08
CA GLU A 417 -44.26 -13.75 31.85
C GLU A 417 -42.72 -13.83 31.96
N ALA A 418 -42.06 -12.71 32.39
CA ALA A 418 -40.61 -12.70 32.58
C ALA A 418 -40.15 -13.69 33.65
N LYS A 419 -40.88 -13.80 34.79
CA LYS A 419 -40.56 -14.72 35.84
C LYS A 419 -40.66 -16.18 35.37
N THR A 420 -41.72 -16.52 34.64
CA THR A 420 -41.93 -17.85 34.07
C THR A 420 -40.85 -18.21 33.07
N PHE A 421 -40.53 -17.29 32.14
CA PHE A 421 -39.44 -17.47 31.19
C PHE A 421 -38.10 -17.75 31.87
N LEU A 422 -37.80 -17.04 32.96
CA LEU A 422 -36.61 -17.23 33.75
C LEU A 422 -36.57 -18.56 34.50
N GLN A 423 -37.71 -19.00 35.04
CA GLN A 423 -37.81 -20.29 35.74
C GLN A 423 -37.64 -21.48 34.81
N GLU A 424 -38.29 -21.43 33.64
CA GLU A 424 -38.23 -22.53 32.68
C GLU A 424 -36.89 -22.66 31.96
N GLY A 425 -36.20 -21.52 31.72
CA GLY A 425 -34.97 -21.47 30.92
C GLY A 425 -33.67 -21.46 31.71
N PHE A 426 -33.68 -21.07 33.02
CA PHE A 426 -32.47 -20.69 33.74
C PHE A 426 -32.57 -21.01 35.25
N ASP A 427 -32.91 -22.23 35.57
CA ASP A 427 -33.18 -22.65 36.95
C ASP A 427 -31.90 -22.76 37.84
N ASP A 428 -30.70 -22.86 37.24
CA ASP A 428 -29.45 -22.93 37.98
C ASP A 428 -28.86 -21.53 38.22
N ALA A 429 -28.67 -21.19 39.50
CA ALA A 429 -28.04 -19.93 39.93
C ALA A 429 -26.63 -19.72 39.37
N LYS A 430 -25.92 -20.79 38.98
CA LYS A 430 -24.58 -20.70 38.35
C LYS A 430 -24.63 -20.24 36.90
N ASP A 431 -25.75 -20.41 36.25
CA ASP A 431 -25.91 -20.12 34.81
C ASP A 431 -26.64 -18.79 34.53
N TRP A 432 -26.96 -18.03 35.60
CA TRP A 432 -27.69 -16.79 35.51
C TRP A 432 -26.90 -15.75 34.69
N HIS A 433 -27.62 -14.94 33.96
CA HIS A 433 -27.04 -13.91 33.09
C HIS A 433 -26.41 -12.77 33.87
N LYS A 434 -25.30 -12.30 33.33
CA LYS A 434 -24.68 -11.02 33.69
C LYS A 434 -25.11 -10.01 32.66
N LEU A 435 -25.47 -8.82 33.11
CA LEU A 435 -25.62 -7.64 32.26
C LEU A 435 -24.22 -7.00 32.10
N VAL A 436 -23.66 -7.12 30.94
CA VAL A 436 -22.31 -6.68 30.59
C VAL A 436 -22.40 -5.35 29.86
N TYR A 437 -21.72 -4.35 30.35
CA TYR A 437 -21.65 -3.02 29.74
C TYR A 437 -20.28 -2.80 29.13
N GLY A 438 -20.24 -2.29 27.89
CA GLY A 438 -19.04 -1.89 27.21
C GLY A 438 -19.14 -0.46 26.69
N GLU A 439 -18.11 0.37 26.91
CA GLU A 439 -17.96 1.65 26.23
C GLU A 439 -17.62 1.36 24.76
N ILE A 440 -18.40 1.89 23.83
CA ILE A 440 -18.12 1.83 22.41
C ILE A 440 -17.00 2.82 22.12
N THR A 441 -15.85 2.34 21.66
CA THR A 441 -14.69 3.17 21.34
C THR A 441 -14.60 3.48 19.87
N LYS A 442 -14.99 2.53 19.00
CA LYS A 442 -15.02 2.70 17.54
C LYS A 442 -16.08 1.80 16.92
N ILE A 443 -16.62 2.25 15.82
CA ILE A 443 -17.51 1.48 14.96
C ILE A 443 -16.91 1.47 13.55
N TYR A 444 -16.80 0.30 12.94
CA TYR A 444 -16.34 0.15 11.57
C TYR A 444 -17.43 -0.51 10.73
N ILE A 445 -17.69 0.06 9.57
CA ILE A 445 -18.65 -0.47 8.58
C ILE A 445 -17.87 -0.86 7.34
N LYS A 446 -18.12 -2.05 6.82
CA LYS A 446 -17.49 -2.54 5.59
C LYS A 446 -18.02 -1.76 4.39
N LYS A 447 -17.08 -1.24 3.57
CA LYS A 447 -17.36 -0.47 2.34
C LYS A 447 -17.98 -1.33 1.24
#